data_0f375e2b9f414a6ae661cc180c29da9f
#
_entry.id   0f375e2b9f414a6ae661cc180c29da9f
#
_cell.length_a   1.000
_cell.length_b   1.000
_cell.length_c   1.000
_cell.angle_alpha   90.00
_cell.angle_beta   90.00
_cell.angle_gamma   90.00
#
_symmetry.space_group_name_H-M   'P 1'
#
loop_
_entity.id
_entity.type
_entity.pdbx_description
1 polymer ?
#
loop_
_entity_poly.entity_id
_entity_poly.type
_entity_poly.pdbx_seq_one_letter_code
_entity_poly.pdbx_strand_id
1 'polypeptide(L)'
;MDMTLRAIGLVRSPLLDPATAPRFETESTQSADLVLDPAYIPGLKGLAVDQEIFVFTWLHLASRETLEVHPRGNPELPMRGVFTTRSPSRPNPIGLHRARVTAINGNVITVAAMEAINGTPVIDIKPAEGNQPPRHA
;
A
#
# COMPACT_ATOMS: atom_id res chain seq x y z
N MET A 1 5.11 -5.69 -24.53
CA MET A 1 4.68 -4.34 -24.09
C MET A 1 5.55 -3.88 -22.94
N ASP A 2 6.18 -2.74 -23.09
CA ASP A 2 6.94 -2.12 -22.00
C ASP A 2 6.01 -1.20 -21.23
N MET A 3 6.02 -1.36 -19.92
CA MET A 3 5.20 -0.56 -19.03
C MET A 3 6.08 0.12 -18.00
N THR A 4 5.85 1.38 -17.77
CA THR A 4 6.61 2.14 -16.79
C THR A 4 5.67 2.63 -15.68
N LEU A 5 5.98 2.26 -14.45
CA LEU A 5 5.33 2.82 -13.28
C LEU A 5 6.10 4.04 -12.81
N ARG A 6 5.36 4.98 -12.24
CA ARG A 6 5.91 6.20 -11.68
C ARG A 6 5.54 6.26 -10.21
N ALA A 7 6.53 6.36 -9.33
CA ALA A 7 6.23 6.59 -7.92
C ALA A 7 5.65 7.99 -7.76
N ILE A 8 4.50 8.10 -7.12
CA ILE A 8 3.89 9.40 -6.83
C ILE A 8 4.32 9.94 -5.48
N GLY A 9 4.96 9.11 -4.65
CA GLY A 9 5.46 9.47 -3.34
C GLY A 9 6.10 8.30 -2.66
N LEU A 10 6.40 8.49 -1.38
CA LEU A 10 7.02 7.48 -0.53
C LEU A 10 6.27 7.38 0.79
N VAL A 11 6.31 6.18 1.37
CA VAL A 11 5.80 5.97 2.74
C VAL A 11 6.88 6.42 3.73
N ARG A 12 6.47 7.19 4.73
CA ARG A 12 7.27 7.49 5.90
C ARG A 12 6.65 6.77 7.08
N SER A 13 7.39 5.83 7.67
CA SER A 13 6.88 4.89 8.66
C SER A 13 7.99 4.52 9.65
N PRO A 14 7.66 4.14 10.89
CA PRO A 14 8.66 3.61 11.81
C PRO A 14 9.14 2.21 11.46
N LEU A 15 8.49 1.52 10.52
CA LEU A 15 8.89 0.17 10.12
C LEU A 15 10.07 0.22 9.17
N LEU A 16 11.17 -0.41 9.56
CA LEU A 16 12.42 -0.39 8.80
C LEU A 16 12.80 -1.76 8.22
N ASP A 17 12.17 -2.85 8.69
CA ASP A 17 12.54 -4.21 8.35
C ASP A 17 11.28 -5.01 7.98
N PRO A 18 11.26 -5.69 6.80
CA PRO A 18 10.15 -6.56 6.43
C PRO A 18 9.87 -7.67 7.44
N ALA A 19 10.89 -8.16 8.14
CA ALA A 19 10.73 -9.25 9.09
C ALA A 19 9.92 -8.86 10.32
N THR A 20 9.80 -7.56 10.62
CA THR A 20 9.04 -7.06 11.78
C THR A 20 7.68 -6.48 11.38
N ALA A 21 7.39 -6.39 10.07
CA ALA A 21 6.12 -5.84 9.62
C ALA A 21 4.99 -6.87 9.81
N PRO A 22 3.81 -6.47 10.31
CA PRO A 22 2.63 -7.33 10.32
C PRO A 22 2.22 -7.74 8.91
N ARG A 23 1.57 -8.88 8.78
CA ARG A 23 1.19 -9.45 7.48
C ARG A 23 -0.01 -8.78 6.86
N PHE A 24 -0.90 -8.23 7.68
CA PHE A 24 -2.14 -7.60 7.24
C PHE A 24 -2.31 -6.26 7.95
N GLU A 25 -2.99 -5.33 7.30
CA GLU A 25 -3.27 -4.00 7.84
C GLU A 25 -4.03 -4.08 9.16
N THR A 26 -4.89 -5.10 9.32
CA THR A 26 -5.66 -5.30 10.54
C THR A 26 -4.80 -5.69 11.73
N GLU A 27 -3.57 -6.11 11.51
CA GLU A 27 -2.62 -6.45 12.58
C GLU A 27 -1.88 -5.22 13.09
N SER A 28 -1.99 -4.08 12.39
CA SER A 28 -1.24 -2.88 12.73
C SER A 28 -2.09 -1.89 13.51
N THR A 29 -1.45 -1.24 14.49
CA THR A 29 -2.01 -0.07 15.18
C THR A 29 -1.23 1.19 14.85
N GLN A 30 -0.24 1.11 13.96
CA GLN A 30 0.65 2.21 13.64
C GLN A 30 0.10 3.09 12.54
N SER A 31 0.42 4.38 12.64
CA SER A 31 0.16 5.34 11.57
C SER A 31 1.34 5.37 10.60
N ALA A 32 1.07 5.76 9.38
CA ALA A 32 2.10 6.05 8.39
C ALA A 32 1.75 7.34 7.65
N ASP A 33 2.76 8.00 7.13
CA ASP A 33 2.58 9.16 6.26
C ASP A 33 2.85 8.76 4.82
N LEU A 34 1.97 9.19 3.93
CA LEU A 34 2.18 9.12 2.50
C LEU A 34 2.69 10.49 2.09
N VAL A 35 3.96 10.59 1.75
CA VAL A 35 4.59 11.86 1.35
C VAL A 35 4.64 11.89 -0.16
N LEU A 36 3.69 12.58 -0.76
CA LEU A 36 3.59 12.68 -2.21
C LEU A 36 4.55 13.73 -2.76
N ASP A 37 4.98 13.54 -3.99
CA ASP A 37 5.64 14.60 -4.73
C ASP A 37 4.66 15.78 -4.83
N PRO A 38 5.08 17.02 -4.50
CA PRO A 38 4.17 18.17 -4.56
C PRO A 38 3.50 18.38 -5.89
N ALA A 39 4.09 17.91 -7.00
CA ALA A 39 3.47 17.99 -8.32
C ALA A 39 2.11 17.27 -8.39
N TYR A 40 1.86 16.32 -7.49
CA TYR A 40 0.63 15.54 -7.48
C TYR A 40 -0.42 16.03 -6.50
N ILE A 41 -0.18 17.17 -5.81
CA ILE A 41 -1.15 17.75 -4.88
C ILE A 41 -2.53 17.95 -5.52
N PRO A 42 -2.65 18.41 -6.77
CA PRO A 42 -3.97 18.53 -7.39
C PRO A 42 -4.78 17.24 -7.42
N GLY A 43 -4.11 16.09 -7.41
CA GLY A 43 -4.79 14.80 -7.35
C GLY A 43 -5.46 14.50 -6.00
N LEU A 44 -5.16 15.28 -4.97
CA LEU A 44 -5.76 15.11 -3.64
C LEU A 44 -7.05 15.92 -3.46
N LYS A 45 -7.44 16.71 -4.45
CA LYS A 45 -8.62 17.56 -4.32
C LYS A 45 -9.87 16.72 -4.05
N GLY A 46 -10.52 17.02 -2.94
CA GLY A 46 -11.71 16.27 -2.52
C GLY A 46 -11.45 15.13 -1.56
N LEU A 47 -10.19 14.78 -1.33
CA LEU A 47 -9.85 13.80 -0.29
C LEU A 47 -10.09 14.43 1.09
N ALA A 48 -10.72 13.67 1.99
CA ALA A 48 -11.11 14.16 3.30
C ALA A 48 -10.62 13.24 4.42
N VAL A 49 -10.43 13.85 5.59
CA VAL A 49 -10.17 13.10 6.84
C VAL A 49 -11.34 12.16 7.10
N ASP A 50 -11.04 11.00 7.64
CA ASP A 50 -11.94 9.88 7.92
C ASP A 50 -12.35 9.05 6.69
N GLN A 51 -11.98 9.46 5.50
CA GLN A 51 -12.23 8.68 4.30
C GLN A 51 -11.33 7.44 4.28
N GLU A 52 -11.88 6.30 3.85
CA GLU A 52 -11.09 5.11 3.59
C GLU A 52 -10.58 5.11 2.14
N ILE A 53 -9.34 4.70 1.99
CA ILE A 53 -8.67 4.65 0.69
C ILE A 53 -7.96 3.32 0.51
N PHE A 54 -7.75 2.94 -0.75
CA PHE A 54 -6.78 1.93 -1.11
C PHE A 54 -5.49 2.63 -1.52
N VAL A 55 -4.38 2.19 -0.94
CA VAL A 55 -3.04 2.66 -1.29
C VAL A 55 -2.32 1.52 -1.99
N PHE A 56 -1.83 1.79 -3.19
CA PHE A 56 -1.04 0.82 -3.96
C PHE A 56 0.42 1.20 -3.82
N THR A 57 1.24 0.22 -3.46
CA THR A 57 2.66 0.42 -3.22
C THR A 57 3.48 -0.52 -4.10
N TRP A 58 4.75 -0.19 -4.26
CA TRP A 58 5.72 -1.09 -4.85
C TRP A 58 6.58 -1.66 -3.74
N LEU A 59 6.46 -2.98 -3.52
CA LEU A 59 7.16 -3.65 -2.42
C LEU A 59 8.59 -3.93 -2.85
N HIS A 60 9.41 -2.90 -2.80
CA HIS A 60 10.74 -2.85 -3.42
C HIS A 60 11.76 -3.82 -2.83
N LEU A 61 11.48 -4.37 -1.64
CA LEU A 61 12.37 -5.36 -1.00
C LEU A 61 11.90 -6.80 -1.25
N ALA A 62 10.80 -7.00 -1.97
CA ALA A 62 10.26 -8.33 -2.24
C ALA A 62 10.92 -8.97 -3.46
N SER A 63 10.87 -10.31 -3.52
CA SER A 63 11.35 -11.06 -4.68
C SER A 63 10.38 -10.93 -5.85
N ARG A 64 10.90 -10.75 -7.05
CA ARG A 64 10.12 -10.78 -8.30
C ARG A 64 10.15 -12.13 -9.00
N GLU A 65 10.91 -13.08 -8.45
CA GLU A 65 11.11 -14.41 -9.06
C GLU A 65 10.20 -15.47 -8.46
N THR A 66 9.50 -15.17 -7.37
CA THR A 66 8.67 -16.12 -6.64
C THR A 66 7.33 -16.32 -7.36
N LEU A 67 6.97 -17.56 -7.63
CA LEU A 67 5.70 -17.92 -8.25
C LEU A 67 4.81 -18.77 -7.34
N GLU A 68 5.40 -19.44 -6.34
CA GLU A 68 4.67 -20.26 -5.39
C GLU A 68 5.16 -19.99 -3.98
N VAL A 69 4.26 -20.03 -3.01
CA VAL A 69 4.57 -19.79 -1.60
C VAL A 69 3.74 -20.72 -0.73
N HIS A 70 4.23 -20.95 0.49
CA HIS A 70 3.39 -21.50 1.55
C HIS A 70 2.50 -20.37 2.08
N PRO A 71 1.17 -20.54 2.11
CA PRO A 71 0.29 -19.49 2.63
C PRO A 71 0.72 -19.05 4.04
N ARG A 72 0.83 -17.74 4.25
CA ARG A 72 1.25 -17.14 5.51
C ARG A 72 2.59 -17.65 6.04
N GLY A 73 3.43 -18.17 5.15
CA GLY A 73 4.71 -18.73 5.54
C GLY A 73 4.62 -20.03 6.33
N ASN A 74 3.45 -20.68 6.36
CA ASN A 74 3.27 -21.93 7.11
C ASN A 74 3.68 -23.13 6.24
N PRO A 75 4.82 -23.80 6.53
CA PRO A 75 5.29 -24.92 5.73
C PRO A 75 4.41 -26.17 5.81
N GLU A 76 3.47 -26.24 6.78
CA GLU A 76 2.53 -27.33 6.89
C GLU A 76 1.37 -27.23 5.90
N LEU A 77 1.15 -26.06 5.32
CA LEU A 77 0.13 -25.85 4.29
C LEU A 77 0.72 -26.12 2.91
N PRO A 78 -0.10 -26.63 1.96
CA PRO A 78 0.38 -26.83 0.60
C PRO A 78 0.84 -25.54 -0.04
N MET A 79 1.83 -25.62 -0.92
CA MET A 79 2.25 -24.50 -1.75
C MET A 79 1.08 -24.02 -2.60
N ARG A 80 1.00 -22.71 -2.79
CA ARG A 80 0.01 -22.09 -3.65
C ARG A 80 0.67 -21.09 -4.58
N GLY A 81 0.08 -20.88 -5.75
CA GLY A 81 0.51 -19.83 -6.66
C GLY A 81 0.32 -18.46 -6.04
N VAL A 82 1.27 -17.55 -6.27
CA VAL A 82 1.24 -16.21 -5.65
C VAL A 82 0.01 -15.42 -6.06
N PHE A 83 -0.58 -15.71 -7.22
CA PHE A 83 -1.79 -15.01 -7.68
C PHE A 83 -3.05 -15.43 -6.93
N THR A 84 -2.96 -16.44 -6.09
CA THR A 84 -4.05 -16.87 -5.19
C THR A 84 -3.80 -16.41 -3.75
N THR A 85 -2.77 -15.62 -3.52
CA THR A 85 -2.36 -15.13 -2.21
C THR A 85 -2.05 -13.64 -2.27
N ARG A 86 -1.82 -13.05 -1.11
CA ARG A 86 -1.34 -11.68 -1.00
C ARG A 86 0.15 -11.62 -0.64
N SER A 87 0.90 -12.65 -1.00
CA SER A 87 2.34 -12.63 -0.77
C SER A 87 2.96 -11.38 -1.41
N PRO A 88 3.87 -10.68 -0.69
CA PRO A 88 4.61 -9.58 -1.30
C PRO A 88 5.52 -10.03 -2.43
N SER A 89 6.07 -11.23 -2.34
CA SER A 89 6.95 -11.80 -3.37
C SER A 89 6.12 -12.32 -4.54
N ARG A 90 6.29 -11.70 -5.69
CA ARG A 90 5.53 -11.98 -6.91
C ARG A 90 6.16 -11.22 -8.08
N PRO A 91 5.84 -11.56 -9.34
CA PRO A 91 6.47 -10.90 -10.50
C PRO A 91 6.38 -9.38 -10.48
N ASN A 92 5.22 -8.84 -10.12
CA ASN A 92 5.05 -7.41 -9.89
C ASN A 92 4.61 -7.23 -8.44
N PRO A 93 5.53 -6.91 -7.52
CA PRO A 93 5.22 -6.88 -6.09
C PRO A 93 4.47 -5.61 -5.71
N ILE A 94 3.23 -5.53 -6.18
CA ILE A 94 2.32 -4.43 -5.89
C ILE A 94 1.60 -4.74 -4.59
N GLY A 95 1.76 -3.86 -3.61
CA GLY A 95 1.04 -3.92 -2.35
C GLY A 95 -0.31 -3.25 -2.46
N LEU A 96 -1.29 -3.80 -1.77
CA LEU A 96 -2.63 -3.23 -1.65
C LEU A 96 -2.92 -3.03 -0.17
N HIS A 97 -3.15 -1.78 0.22
CA HIS A 97 -3.42 -1.43 1.61
C HIS A 97 -4.74 -0.69 1.70
N ARG A 98 -5.59 -1.09 2.63
CA ARG A 98 -6.78 -0.33 2.96
C ARG A 98 -6.50 0.47 4.22
N ALA A 99 -6.66 1.78 4.16
CA ALA A 99 -6.32 2.66 5.26
C ALA A 99 -7.30 3.81 5.38
N ARG A 100 -7.41 4.38 6.58
CA ARG A 100 -8.26 5.53 6.84
C ARG A 100 -7.39 6.77 6.95
N VAL A 101 -7.79 7.82 6.26
CA VAL A 101 -7.11 9.12 6.32
C VAL A 101 -7.37 9.76 7.67
N THR A 102 -6.32 10.13 8.40
CA THR A 102 -6.43 10.78 9.70
C THR A 102 -6.00 12.24 9.68
N ALA A 103 -5.16 12.63 8.72
CA ALA A 103 -4.74 14.02 8.55
C ALA A 103 -4.28 14.27 7.12
N ILE A 104 -4.42 15.50 6.66
CA ILE A 104 -3.92 15.94 5.35
C ILE A 104 -3.24 17.28 5.56
N ASN A 105 -1.95 17.36 5.22
CA ASN A 105 -1.15 18.56 5.32
C ASN A 105 -0.36 18.76 4.03
N GLY A 106 -0.92 19.54 3.09
CA GLY A 106 -0.30 19.75 1.80
C GLY A 106 -0.12 18.46 1.02
N ASN A 107 1.12 18.03 0.82
CA ASN A 107 1.45 16.80 0.11
C ASN A 107 1.59 15.58 1.02
N VAL A 108 1.30 15.71 2.31
CA VAL A 108 1.41 14.62 3.29
C VAL A 108 0.03 14.17 3.73
N ILE A 109 -0.25 12.89 3.52
CA ILE A 109 -1.48 12.25 3.97
C ILE A 109 -1.10 11.28 5.08
N THR A 110 -1.64 11.48 6.28
CA THR A 110 -1.44 10.55 7.39
C THR A 110 -2.58 9.54 7.37
N VAL A 111 -2.24 8.27 7.47
CA VAL A 111 -3.21 7.17 7.46
C VAL A 111 -3.02 6.29 8.68
N ALA A 112 -4.13 5.70 9.14
CA ALA A 112 -4.11 4.80 10.28
C ALA A 112 -4.04 3.34 9.81
N ALA A 113 -3.40 2.50 10.64
CA ALA A 113 -3.38 1.04 10.50
C ALA A 113 -2.83 0.56 9.15
N MET A 114 -1.86 1.27 8.62
CA MET A 114 -1.19 0.87 7.39
C MET A 114 0.20 0.34 7.67
N GLU A 115 0.48 -0.83 7.12
CA GLU A 115 1.78 -1.48 7.20
C GLU A 115 2.56 -1.25 5.93
N ALA A 116 3.64 -0.52 6.04
CA ALA A 116 4.60 -0.38 4.96
C ALA A 116 5.95 0.03 5.54
N ILE A 117 7.00 -0.51 4.96
CA ILE A 117 8.36 -0.17 5.36
C ILE A 117 8.66 1.26 4.94
N ASN A 118 9.39 1.97 5.79
CA ASN A 118 9.81 3.33 5.46
C ASN A 118 10.52 3.37 4.11
N GLY A 119 10.15 4.30 3.27
CA GLY A 119 10.72 4.45 1.93
C GLY A 119 10.00 3.64 0.84
N THR A 120 8.95 2.88 1.19
CA THR A 120 8.18 2.12 0.19
C THR A 120 7.55 3.08 -0.81
N PRO A 121 7.77 2.90 -2.11
CA PRO A 121 7.16 3.77 -3.12
C PRO A 121 5.64 3.62 -3.15
N VAL A 122 4.94 4.75 -3.22
CA VAL A 122 3.49 4.79 -3.46
C VAL A 122 3.27 4.96 -4.96
N ILE A 123 2.44 4.12 -5.55
CA ILE A 123 2.18 4.16 -6.99
C ILE A 123 0.79 4.64 -7.35
N ASP A 124 -0.19 4.52 -6.44
CA ASP A 124 -1.54 5.02 -6.69
C ASP A 124 -2.35 5.08 -5.39
N ILE A 125 -3.41 5.88 -5.40
CA ILE A 125 -4.39 5.99 -4.33
C ILE A 125 -5.76 5.99 -4.99
N LYS A 126 -6.68 5.18 -4.47
CA LYS A 126 -8.06 5.12 -4.93
C LYS A 126 -9.01 5.16 -3.73
N PRO A 127 -10.21 5.72 -3.87
CA PRO A 127 -11.18 5.62 -2.80
C PRO A 127 -11.60 4.16 -2.61
N ALA A 128 -11.80 3.75 -1.36
CA ALA A 128 -12.32 2.43 -1.07
C ALA A 128 -13.83 2.39 -1.34
N GLU A 129 -14.37 1.18 -1.55
CA GLU A 129 -15.78 1.01 -1.77
C GLU A 129 -16.59 1.59 -0.60
N GLY A 130 -17.67 2.28 -0.90
CA GLY A 130 -18.48 2.99 0.10
C GLY A 130 -18.04 4.42 0.37
N ASN A 131 -16.81 4.81 -0.05
CA ASN A 131 -16.25 6.15 0.12
C ASN A 131 -15.98 6.83 -1.22
N GLN A 132 -16.54 6.28 -2.29
CA GLN A 132 -16.34 6.82 -3.63
C GLN A 132 -17.25 8.03 -3.85
N PRO A 133 -16.77 9.03 -4.62
CA PRO A 133 -17.66 10.11 -5.04
C PRO A 133 -18.76 9.58 -5.96
N PRO A 134 -19.88 10.32 -6.14
CA PRO A 134 -20.92 9.94 -7.08
C PRO A 134 -20.34 9.74 -8.49
N ARG A 135 -20.89 8.78 -9.25
CA ARG A 135 -20.37 8.44 -10.58
C ARG A 135 -20.40 9.59 -11.57
N HIS A 136 -21.25 10.56 -11.34
CA HIS A 136 -21.43 11.72 -12.22
C HIS A 136 -20.83 13.00 -11.63
N ALA A 137 -20.01 12.85 -10.59
CA ALA A 137 -19.35 13.98 -9.96
C ALA A 137 -18.14 14.43 -10.80
#